data_a7aedb4217a5dbf82b3b53462497febc
#
_entry.id   a7aedb4217a5dbf82b3b53462497febc
#
_cell.length_a   1.000
_cell.length_b   1.000
_cell.length_c   1.000
_cell.angle_alpha   90.00
_cell.angle_beta   90.00
_cell.angle_gamma   90.00
#
_symmetry.space_group_name_H-M   'P 1'
#
loop_
_entity.id
_entity.type
_entity.pdbx_description
1 polymer ?
#
loop_
_entity_poly.entity_id
_entity_poly.type
_entity_poly.pdbx_seq_one_letter_code
_entity_poly.pdbx_strand_id
1 'polypeptide(L)'
;MAILNDTPFPVLSEEGKHLGYETRREWDTLWIVDPLDGTKEFIKRNGEFTVNIALVQNSVPVFGVIYVPVKKELYFGIEGAGAYKCSGIVGLEGDGVALEELVAKSERLPLKEVHDHLIVVASRSHLSPETESYIADLKKKH
;
A
#
# COMPACT_ATOMS: atom_id res chain seq x y z
N MET A 1 1.27 7.06 13.47
CA MET A 1 0.50 8.34 13.44
C MET A 1 1.31 9.51 14.03
N ALA A 2 2.10 9.33 15.10
CA ALA A 2 2.85 10.44 15.71
C ALA A 2 3.72 11.21 14.70
N ILE A 3 4.53 10.51 13.89
CA ILE A 3 5.45 11.15 12.90
C ILE A 3 4.70 11.97 11.84
N LEU A 4 3.52 11.53 11.39
CA LEU A 4 2.75 12.27 10.39
C LEU A 4 2.15 13.56 10.96
N ASN A 5 1.88 13.60 12.27
CA ASN A 5 1.39 14.80 12.94
C ASN A 5 2.45 15.90 13.05
N ASP A 6 3.73 15.58 12.88
CA ASP A 6 4.83 16.56 12.83
C ASP A 6 4.98 17.19 11.43
N THR A 7 4.22 16.71 10.45
CA THR A 7 4.16 17.31 9.10
C THR A 7 3.07 18.39 9.05
N PRO A 8 3.19 19.40 8.16
CA PRO A 8 2.20 20.46 8.04
C PRO A 8 0.89 20.01 7.34
N PHE A 9 0.79 18.74 6.94
CA PHE A 9 -0.32 18.24 6.15
C PHE A 9 -1.36 17.51 7.01
N PRO A 10 -2.68 17.71 6.74
CA PRO A 10 -3.72 16.97 7.43
C PRO A 10 -3.64 15.47 7.14
N VAL A 11 -4.11 14.67 8.08
CA VAL A 11 -4.16 13.21 7.98
C VAL A 11 -5.61 12.74 7.87
N LEU A 12 -5.94 12.05 6.79
CA LEU A 12 -7.17 11.30 6.60
C LEU A 12 -6.89 9.83 6.88
N SER A 13 -7.45 9.30 7.97
CA SER A 13 -7.26 7.90 8.35
C SER A 13 -8.60 7.19 8.45
N GLU A 14 -8.63 5.89 8.09
CA GLU A 14 -9.81 5.04 8.25
C GLU A 14 -10.24 4.97 9.72
N GLU A 15 -9.30 4.85 10.64
CA GLU A 15 -9.53 4.82 12.11
C GLU A 15 -9.61 6.23 12.73
N GLY A 16 -9.59 7.26 11.90
CA GLY A 16 -9.57 8.65 12.33
C GLY A 16 -10.95 9.25 12.58
N LYS A 17 -10.96 10.51 13.01
CA LYS A 17 -12.21 11.27 13.09
C LYS A 17 -12.78 11.52 11.70
N HIS A 18 -14.06 11.22 11.53
CA HIS A 18 -14.78 11.55 10.29
C HIS A 18 -14.95 13.07 10.16
N LEU A 19 -14.12 13.68 9.34
CA LEU A 19 -14.27 15.07 8.93
C LEU A 19 -15.22 15.16 7.73
N GLY A 20 -16.10 16.13 7.74
CA GLY A 20 -17.04 16.39 6.66
C GLY A 20 -16.32 16.68 5.33
N TYR A 21 -16.99 16.40 4.20
CA TYR A 21 -16.43 16.65 2.87
C TYR A 21 -16.04 18.12 2.68
N GLU A 22 -16.83 19.06 3.19
CA GLU A 22 -16.59 20.51 3.08
C GLU A 22 -15.23 20.92 3.67
N THR A 23 -14.80 20.26 4.75
CA THR A 23 -13.47 20.51 5.34
C THR A 23 -12.37 19.89 4.49
N ARG A 24 -12.58 18.65 4.02
CA ARG A 24 -11.55 17.89 3.30
C ARG A 24 -11.27 18.41 1.90
N ARG A 25 -12.28 18.97 1.23
CA ARG A 25 -12.15 19.53 -0.13
C ARG A 25 -11.21 20.74 -0.23
N GLU A 26 -10.94 21.39 0.92
CA GLU A 26 -10.01 22.52 1.00
C GLU A 26 -8.52 22.05 1.11
N TRP A 27 -8.28 20.75 1.16
CA TRP A 27 -6.93 20.22 1.32
C TRP A 27 -6.26 19.94 -0.03
N ASP A 28 -5.32 20.77 -0.40
CA ASP A 28 -4.51 20.56 -1.61
C ASP A 28 -3.49 19.44 -1.41
N THR A 29 -3.00 19.26 -0.17
CA THR A 29 -2.05 18.21 0.20
C THR A 29 -2.49 17.53 1.49
N LEU A 30 -2.53 16.20 1.50
CA LEU A 30 -2.93 15.40 2.67
C LEU A 30 -2.25 14.05 2.70
N TRP A 31 -2.12 13.49 3.90
CA TRP A 31 -1.83 12.09 4.11
C TRP A 31 -3.12 11.27 4.12
N ILE A 32 -3.13 10.15 3.39
CA ILE A 32 -4.16 9.12 3.49
C ILE A 32 -3.53 7.91 4.14
N VAL A 33 -4.15 7.40 5.22
CA VAL A 33 -3.61 6.32 6.03
C VAL A 33 -4.66 5.26 6.30
N ASP A 34 -4.36 4.03 5.93
CA ASP A 34 -5.03 2.85 6.43
C ASP A 34 -4.04 2.09 7.32
N PRO A 35 -4.20 2.16 8.65
CA PRO A 35 -3.25 1.58 9.58
C PRO A 35 -3.36 0.05 9.67
N LEU A 36 -4.44 -0.53 9.19
CA LEU A 36 -4.70 -1.97 9.21
C LEU A 36 -5.67 -2.40 8.10
N ASP A 37 -5.19 -2.39 6.86
CA ASP A 37 -5.94 -2.94 5.73
C ASP A 37 -5.94 -4.48 5.81
N GLY A 38 -7.13 -5.07 5.75
CA GLY A 38 -7.33 -6.50 5.95
C GLY A 38 -7.62 -6.88 7.41
N THR A 39 -8.46 -6.12 8.11
CA THR A 39 -8.86 -6.38 9.51
C THR A 39 -9.38 -7.81 9.72
N LYS A 40 -10.15 -8.35 8.76
CA LYS A 40 -10.65 -9.75 8.82
C LYS A 40 -9.50 -10.76 8.79
N GLU A 41 -8.52 -10.51 7.97
CA GLU A 41 -7.33 -11.34 7.80
C GLU A 41 -6.41 -11.25 9.02
N PHE A 42 -6.30 -10.07 9.61
CA PHE A 42 -5.61 -9.87 10.89
C PHE A 42 -6.26 -10.66 12.02
N ILE A 43 -7.59 -10.61 12.16
CA ILE A 43 -8.34 -11.38 13.17
C ILE A 43 -8.17 -12.88 12.93
N LYS A 44 -8.19 -13.34 11.69
CA LYS A 44 -7.97 -14.75 11.32
C LYS A 44 -6.51 -15.20 11.46
N ARG A 45 -5.59 -14.27 11.70
CA ARG A 45 -4.14 -14.52 11.83
C ARG A 45 -3.54 -15.22 10.61
N ASN A 46 -4.05 -14.95 9.40
CA ASN A 46 -3.52 -15.55 8.16
C ASN A 46 -2.34 -14.76 7.57
N GLY A 47 -2.01 -13.59 8.13
CA GLY A 47 -0.87 -12.77 7.72
C GLY A 47 -1.11 -11.92 6.46
N GLU A 48 -2.32 -11.87 5.95
CA GLU A 48 -2.66 -11.15 4.71
C GLU A 48 -3.24 -9.75 5.03
N PHE A 49 -2.50 -8.93 5.76
CA PHE A 49 -2.86 -7.56 6.08
C PHE A 49 -1.68 -6.62 5.83
N THR A 50 -1.98 -5.36 5.60
CA THR A 50 -1.00 -4.32 5.28
C THR A 50 -1.22 -3.05 6.08
N VAL A 51 -0.19 -2.19 6.11
CA VAL A 51 -0.28 -0.79 6.52
C VAL A 51 -0.05 0.05 5.28
N ASN A 52 -0.99 0.93 4.97
CA ASN A 52 -0.94 1.73 3.75
C ASN A 52 -0.88 3.22 4.10
N ILE A 53 0.07 3.94 3.50
CA ILE A 53 0.24 5.38 3.68
C ILE A 53 0.46 6.01 2.31
N ALA A 54 -0.24 7.09 2.01
CA ALA A 54 -0.03 7.86 0.79
C ALA A 54 0.00 9.36 1.07
N LEU A 55 0.85 10.09 0.37
CA LEU A 55 0.79 11.55 0.26
C LEU A 55 0.10 11.88 -1.06
N VAL A 56 -0.97 12.64 -0.98
CA VAL A 56 -1.72 13.13 -2.13
C VAL A 56 -1.56 14.63 -2.23
N GLN A 57 -1.25 15.13 -3.41
CA GLN A 57 -1.13 16.55 -3.72
C GLN A 57 -1.97 16.89 -4.95
N ASN A 58 -2.86 17.87 -4.84
CA ASN A 58 -3.77 18.28 -5.92
C ASN A 58 -4.53 17.08 -6.53
N SER A 59 -5.03 16.19 -5.68
CA SER A 59 -5.74 14.94 -6.06
C SER A 59 -4.87 13.90 -6.78
N VAL A 60 -3.54 14.06 -6.80
CA VAL A 60 -2.60 13.10 -7.38
C VAL A 60 -1.76 12.45 -6.28
N PRO A 61 -1.68 11.13 -6.19
CA PRO A 61 -0.74 10.45 -5.29
C PRO A 61 0.70 10.72 -5.74
N VAL A 62 1.51 11.38 -4.91
CA VAL A 62 2.91 11.73 -5.20
C VAL A 62 3.90 10.81 -4.47
N PHE A 63 3.44 10.19 -3.38
CA PHE A 63 4.21 9.21 -2.62
C PHE A 63 3.26 8.16 -2.03
N GLY A 64 3.70 6.91 -1.98
CA GLY A 64 2.94 5.84 -1.38
C GLY A 64 3.82 4.77 -0.77
N VAL A 65 3.32 4.17 0.32
CA VAL A 65 3.96 3.07 1.04
C VAL A 65 2.92 2.01 1.36
N ILE A 66 3.27 0.74 1.09
CA ILE A 66 2.54 -0.43 1.55
C ILE A 66 3.52 -1.29 2.33
N TYR A 67 3.29 -1.48 3.60
CA TYR A 67 4.09 -2.37 4.44
C TYR A 67 3.31 -3.67 4.71
N VAL A 68 3.97 -4.81 4.49
CA VAL A 68 3.45 -6.16 4.76
C VAL A 68 4.15 -6.71 6.01
N PRO A 69 3.57 -6.55 7.22
CA PRO A 69 4.29 -6.79 8.48
C PRO A 69 4.78 -8.22 8.64
N VAL A 70 3.97 -9.21 8.25
CA VAL A 70 4.30 -10.63 8.42
C VAL A 70 5.46 -11.06 7.51
N LYS A 71 5.53 -10.50 6.31
CA LYS A 71 6.61 -10.77 5.34
C LYS A 71 7.82 -9.86 5.53
N LYS A 72 7.68 -8.78 6.33
CA LYS A 72 8.69 -7.73 6.48
C LYS A 72 9.09 -7.13 5.13
N GLU A 73 8.11 -6.93 4.27
CA GLU A 73 8.26 -6.36 2.95
C GLU A 73 7.67 -4.95 2.91
N LEU A 74 8.39 -4.02 2.30
CA LEU A 74 7.97 -2.66 2.06
C LEU A 74 7.90 -2.42 0.56
N TYR A 75 6.76 -1.97 0.09
CA TYR A 75 6.58 -1.45 -1.24
C TYR A 75 6.41 0.05 -1.14
N PHE A 76 7.11 0.81 -1.97
CA PHE A 76 6.97 2.26 -1.99
C PHE A 76 7.11 2.81 -3.40
N GLY A 77 6.45 3.91 -3.64
CA GLY A 77 6.46 4.62 -4.91
C GLY A 77 6.60 6.11 -4.71
N ILE A 78 7.32 6.76 -5.62
CA ILE A 78 7.59 8.20 -5.58
C ILE A 78 7.36 8.73 -6.99
N GLU A 79 6.56 9.78 -7.12
CA GLU A 79 6.34 10.43 -8.41
C GLU A 79 7.67 10.85 -9.05
N GLY A 80 7.83 10.54 -10.33
CA GLY A 80 9.07 10.82 -11.09
C GLY A 80 10.26 9.91 -10.79
N ALA A 81 10.28 9.15 -9.67
CA ALA A 81 11.37 8.26 -9.32
C ALA A 81 11.07 6.78 -9.59
N GLY A 82 9.80 6.38 -9.51
CA GLY A 82 9.36 5.02 -9.75
C GLY A 82 8.89 4.28 -8.50
N ALA A 83 8.72 2.97 -8.61
CA ALA A 83 8.26 2.11 -7.52
C ALA A 83 9.32 1.04 -7.20
N TYR A 84 9.35 0.62 -5.94
CA TYR A 84 10.38 -0.23 -5.38
C TYR A 84 9.81 -1.24 -4.37
N LYS A 85 10.50 -2.37 -4.22
CA LYS A 85 10.25 -3.36 -3.19
C LYS A 85 11.51 -3.53 -2.34
N CYS A 86 11.39 -3.40 -1.03
CA CYS A 86 12.44 -3.70 -0.07
C CYS A 86 12.02 -4.86 0.82
N SER A 87 12.86 -5.88 0.96
CA SER A 87 12.60 -7.07 1.77
C SER A 87 13.47 -7.09 3.02
N GLY A 88 13.01 -7.79 4.07
CA GLY A 88 13.78 -7.96 5.30
C GLY A 88 13.81 -6.73 6.20
N ILE A 89 12.85 -5.81 6.05
CA ILE A 89 12.74 -4.65 6.94
C ILE A 89 12.36 -5.11 8.34
N VAL A 90 13.31 -4.96 9.26
CA VAL A 90 13.14 -5.23 10.68
C VAL A 90 13.42 -3.94 11.42
N GLY A 91 12.42 -3.47 12.18
CA GLY A 91 12.57 -2.37 13.13
C GLY A 91 13.30 -1.15 12.55
N LEU A 92 12.60 -0.26 11.89
CA LEU A 92 13.10 1.10 11.66
C LEU A 92 13.01 1.86 13.00
N GLU A 93 13.74 1.35 14.01
CA GLU A 93 13.89 2.03 15.29
C GLU A 93 14.97 3.09 15.12
N GLY A 94 14.67 4.33 15.46
CA GLY A 94 15.59 5.45 15.40
C GLY A 94 15.16 6.56 14.44
N ASP A 95 16.11 7.40 14.02
CA ASP A 95 15.87 8.63 13.24
C ASP A 95 15.47 8.40 11.76
N GLY A 96 15.06 7.16 11.43
CA GLY A 96 14.66 6.78 10.08
C GLY A 96 15.85 6.35 9.20
N VAL A 97 15.53 5.85 8.02
CA VAL A 97 16.50 5.49 6.97
C VAL A 97 16.43 6.55 5.88
N ALA A 98 17.56 7.05 5.42
CA ALA A 98 17.60 7.97 4.29
C ALA A 98 16.96 7.30 3.05
N LEU A 99 16.21 8.08 2.28
CA LEU A 99 15.50 7.56 1.10
C LEU A 99 16.47 6.91 0.11
N GLU A 100 17.64 7.51 -0.09
CA GLU A 100 18.67 7.01 -0.99
C GLU A 100 19.19 5.63 -0.56
N GLU A 101 19.36 5.43 0.75
CA GLU A 101 19.76 4.14 1.32
C GLU A 101 18.66 3.10 1.15
N LEU A 102 17.40 3.48 1.35
CA LEU A 102 16.25 2.60 1.15
C LEU A 102 16.15 2.18 -0.32
N VAL A 103 16.27 3.12 -1.27
CA VAL A 103 16.26 2.84 -2.70
C VAL A 103 17.42 1.92 -3.09
N ALA A 104 18.63 2.16 -2.56
CA ALA A 104 19.81 1.34 -2.86
C ALA A 104 19.67 -0.14 -2.39
N LYS A 105 18.89 -0.37 -1.34
CA LYS A 105 18.59 -1.71 -0.80
C LYS A 105 17.35 -2.36 -1.43
N SER A 106 16.68 -1.69 -2.36
CA SER A 106 15.40 -2.11 -2.91
C SER A 106 15.51 -2.59 -4.35
N GLU A 107 14.63 -3.48 -4.74
CA GLU A 107 14.43 -3.89 -6.12
C GLU A 107 13.43 -2.94 -6.80
N ARG A 108 13.80 -2.46 -7.99
CA ARG A 108 12.89 -1.60 -8.77
C ARG A 108 11.77 -2.42 -9.39
N LEU A 109 10.55 -1.90 -9.28
CA LEU A 109 9.36 -2.50 -9.89
C LEU A 109 9.14 -2.01 -11.34
N PRO A 110 8.51 -2.82 -12.21
CA PRO A 110 8.08 -4.19 -11.96
C PRO A 110 9.29 -5.15 -11.84
N LEU A 111 9.15 -6.18 -11.00
CA LEU A 111 10.14 -7.25 -10.96
C LEU A 111 10.18 -7.94 -12.33
N LYS A 112 11.38 -8.29 -12.79
CA LYS A 112 11.58 -9.00 -14.06
C LYS A 112 11.31 -10.50 -13.89
N GLU A 113 10.13 -10.85 -13.45
CA GLU A 113 9.69 -12.24 -13.42
C GLU A 113 9.07 -12.58 -14.79
N VAL A 114 9.64 -13.59 -15.43
CA VAL A 114 9.07 -14.12 -16.69
C VAL A 114 8.24 -15.34 -16.32
N HIS A 115 6.94 -15.23 -16.50
CA HIS A 115 6.02 -16.34 -16.33
C HIS A 115 5.60 -16.86 -17.72
N ASP A 116 5.54 -18.17 -17.89
CA ASP A 116 5.04 -18.86 -19.08
C ASP A 116 3.49 -19.01 -19.07
N HIS A 117 2.85 -18.48 -18.04
CA HIS A 117 1.41 -18.56 -17.83
C HIS A 117 0.84 -17.25 -17.30
N LEU A 118 -0.47 -17.07 -17.50
CA LEU A 118 -1.20 -15.92 -16.98
C LEU A 118 -1.42 -16.06 -15.46
N ILE A 119 -0.98 -15.06 -14.70
CA ILE A 119 -1.25 -14.98 -13.26
C ILE A 119 -2.44 -14.05 -13.05
N VAL A 120 -3.49 -14.59 -12.40
CA VAL A 120 -4.69 -13.82 -12.03
C VAL A 120 -4.68 -13.61 -10.52
N VAL A 121 -4.76 -12.33 -10.10
CA VAL A 121 -4.88 -11.96 -8.69
C VAL A 121 -6.34 -11.61 -8.41
N ALA A 122 -6.92 -12.22 -7.40
CA ALA A 122 -8.28 -11.97 -6.97
C ALA A 122 -8.40 -12.04 -5.44
N SER A 123 -9.41 -11.37 -4.88
CA SER A 123 -9.67 -11.40 -3.44
C SER A 123 -10.09 -12.81 -3.01
N ARG A 124 -9.47 -13.32 -1.94
CA ARG A 124 -9.84 -14.61 -1.33
C ARG A 124 -11.14 -14.51 -0.53
N SER A 125 -11.37 -13.37 0.10
CA SER A 125 -12.49 -13.18 1.04
C SER A 125 -13.70 -12.45 0.42
N HIS A 126 -13.53 -11.85 -0.78
CA HIS A 126 -14.55 -11.03 -1.44
C HIS A 126 -14.67 -11.38 -2.94
N LEU A 127 -14.64 -12.65 -3.25
CA LEU A 127 -14.82 -13.13 -4.62
C LEU A 127 -16.33 -13.14 -4.96
N SER A 128 -16.72 -12.37 -5.97
CA SER A 128 -18.12 -12.40 -6.46
C SER A 128 -18.32 -13.54 -7.47
N PRO A 129 -19.58 -14.01 -7.67
CA PRO A 129 -19.88 -15.04 -8.67
C PRO A 129 -19.45 -14.64 -10.09
N GLU A 130 -19.54 -13.35 -10.43
CA GLU A 130 -19.11 -12.83 -11.73
C GLU A 130 -17.59 -12.94 -11.89
N THR A 131 -16.83 -12.62 -10.82
CA THR A 131 -15.37 -12.75 -10.81
C THR A 131 -14.95 -14.22 -10.92
N GLU A 132 -15.62 -15.12 -10.21
CA GLU A 132 -15.38 -16.57 -10.33
C GLU A 132 -15.62 -17.08 -11.75
N SER A 133 -16.74 -16.68 -12.37
CA SER A 133 -17.07 -17.03 -13.74
C SER A 133 -16.03 -16.54 -14.74
N TYR A 134 -15.59 -15.27 -14.57
CA TYR A 134 -14.54 -14.69 -15.41
C TYR A 134 -13.21 -15.43 -15.30
N ILE A 135 -12.78 -15.77 -14.09
CA ILE A 135 -11.56 -16.57 -13.85
C ILE A 135 -11.69 -17.96 -14.47
N ALA A 136 -12.86 -18.61 -14.34
CA ALA A 136 -13.11 -19.92 -14.96
C ALA A 136 -13.02 -19.87 -16.49
N ASP A 137 -13.48 -18.79 -17.10
CA ASP A 137 -13.39 -18.60 -18.56
C ASP A 137 -11.96 -18.28 -19.03
N LEU A 138 -11.17 -17.56 -18.23
CA LEU A 138 -9.74 -17.39 -18.50
C LEU A 138 -8.98 -18.71 -18.48
N LYS A 139 -9.24 -19.57 -17.48
CA LYS A 139 -8.63 -20.90 -17.36
C LYS A 139 -8.93 -21.85 -18.55
N LYS A 140 -10.03 -21.62 -19.29
CA LYS A 140 -10.35 -22.40 -20.49
C LYS A 140 -9.59 -21.90 -21.73
N LYS A 141 -9.12 -20.65 -21.72
CA LYS A 141 -8.48 -19.99 -22.86
C LYS A 141 -6.95 -20.01 -22.79
N HIS A 142 -6.42 -20.23 -21.60
CA HIS A 142 -5.00 -20.25 -21.26
C HIS A 142 -4.66 -21.48 -20.41
#